data_7c6b7527c50c2ee147ced5464f4db5c7
#
_entry.id   7c6b7527c50c2ee147ced5464f4db5c7
#
_cell.length_a   1.000
_cell.length_b   1.000
_cell.length_c   1.000
_cell.angle_alpha   90.00
_cell.angle_beta   90.00
_cell.angle_gamma   90.00
#
_symmetry.space_group_name_H-M   'P 1'
#
loop_
_entity.id
_entity.type
_entity.pdbx_description
1 polymer ?
#
loop_
_entity_poly.entity_id
_entity_poly.type
_entity_poly.pdbx_seq_one_letter_code
_entity_poly.pdbx_strand_id
1 'polypeptide(L)'
;MIRLRQPVAHSSVSPLDWVHDPGTPTYAYRPEAAEALLDDAGWTRTENGIRHNAAGERLTLELMTTAGNRSRELVEQVLQSMWREVGIEVRIRNEPARVFFGETVAKRKFTGAAMFAWLSSPESVPRTTLRSDQVPSAENAWSGQNYTGFRNPEMDDLIDRIEVELDRAKRKVLWARLQRLYVEELPVIPLYWRANAYVLPKWLSGLHPTGHQGTTTLWIEEWRDSR
;
A
#
# COMPACT_ATOMS: atom_id res chain seq x y z
N MET A 1 21.81 8.28 -15.54
CA MET A 1 20.83 7.41 -14.86
C MET A 1 20.13 8.23 -13.79
N ILE A 2 18.85 8.58 -13.98
CA ILE A 2 18.09 9.34 -12.98
C ILE A 2 17.72 8.36 -11.87
N ARG A 3 18.31 8.50 -10.68
CA ARG A 3 17.91 7.74 -9.49
C ARG A 3 16.69 8.44 -8.87
N LEU A 4 15.51 7.96 -9.17
CA LEU A 4 14.31 8.38 -8.45
C LEU A 4 14.37 7.75 -7.05
N ARG A 5 14.55 8.58 -6.02
CA ARG A 5 14.36 8.14 -4.64
C ARG A 5 12.86 8.09 -4.40
N GLN A 6 12.36 6.88 -4.19
CA GLN A 6 10.96 6.67 -3.81
C GLN A 6 10.90 6.59 -2.29
N PRO A 7 10.20 7.52 -1.61
CA PRO A 7 10.10 7.48 -0.15
C PRO A 7 9.38 6.21 0.32
N VAL A 8 9.82 5.66 1.44
CA VAL A 8 9.11 4.55 2.10
C VAL A 8 7.72 5.05 2.52
N ALA A 9 6.70 4.22 2.28
CA ALA A 9 5.36 4.50 2.76
C ALA A 9 5.14 3.83 4.10
N HIS A 10 4.56 4.57 5.05
CA HIS A 10 4.24 4.04 6.39
C HIS A 10 2.73 3.98 6.64
N SER A 11 1.94 4.70 5.87
CA SER A 11 0.48 4.69 5.93
C SER A 11 -0.12 4.85 4.54
N SER A 12 -1.44 4.92 4.45
CA SER A 12 -2.18 5.20 3.21
C SER A 12 -2.21 6.68 2.83
N VAL A 13 -1.74 7.59 3.71
CA VAL A 13 -1.78 9.04 3.51
C VAL A 13 -0.43 9.55 3.01
N SER A 14 -0.44 10.26 1.88
CA SER A 14 0.76 10.86 1.30
C SER A 14 1.40 11.88 2.24
N PRO A 15 2.74 11.91 2.38
CA PRO A 15 3.44 12.96 3.13
C PRO A 15 3.21 14.38 2.58
N LEU A 16 2.72 14.50 1.35
CA LEU A 16 2.38 15.79 0.73
C LEU A 16 0.98 16.25 1.09
N ASP A 17 0.17 15.40 1.72
CA ASP A 17 -1.19 15.76 2.12
C ASP A 17 -1.18 16.50 3.48
N TRP A 18 -1.99 17.54 3.62
CA TRP A 18 -2.08 18.33 4.85
C TRP A 18 -2.62 17.51 6.05
N VAL A 19 -3.33 16.43 5.80
CA VAL A 19 -3.84 15.50 6.83
C VAL A 19 -2.78 14.48 7.26
N HIS A 20 -1.62 14.47 6.62
CA HIS A 20 -0.52 13.58 7.04
C HIS A 20 -0.11 13.87 8.48
N ASP A 21 0.00 12.81 9.28
CA ASP A 21 0.49 12.86 10.65
C ASP A 21 1.94 12.34 10.74
N PRO A 22 2.95 13.20 10.93
CA PRO A 22 4.32 12.77 11.09
C PRO A 22 4.58 11.96 12.38
N GLY A 23 3.63 11.98 13.33
CA GLY A 23 3.66 11.17 14.55
C GLY A 23 3.11 9.75 14.36
N THR A 24 2.69 9.37 13.16
CA THR A 24 2.28 8.00 12.87
C THR A 24 3.43 7.01 13.10
N PRO A 25 3.22 5.91 13.84
CA PRO A 25 4.26 4.90 14.07
C PRO A 25 4.84 4.36 12.76
N THR A 26 6.11 4.00 12.78
CA THR A 26 6.80 3.43 11.62
C THR A 26 7.54 2.16 11.99
N TYR A 27 7.63 1.22 11.07
CA TYR A 27 8.43 0.01 11.24
C TYR A 27 9.76 0.17 10.51
N ALA A 28 10.86 0.12 11.25
CA ALA A 28 12.18 0.07 10.67
C ALA A 28 12.48 -1.35 10.13
N TYR A 29 13.36 -1.44 9.13
CA TYR A 29 13.87 -2.73 8.68
C TYR A 29 14.73 -3.36 9.79
N ARG A 30 14.24 -4.43 10.40
CA ARG A 30 14.89 -5.16 11.51
C ARG A 30 14.62 -6.66 11.36
N PRO A 31 15.42 -7.39 10.59
CA PRO A 31 15.24 -8.83 10.36
C PRO A 31 15.21 -9.63 11.67
N GLU A 32 16.06 -9.28 12.66
CA GLU A 32 16.13 -9.96 13.95
C GLU A 32 14.83 -9.83 14.75
N ALA A 33 14.17 -8.67 14.66
CA ALA A 33 12.87 -8.46 15.30
C ALA A 33 11.76 -9.25 14.59
N ALA A 34 11.84 -9.38 13.26
CA ALA A 34 10.92 -10.21 12.49
C ALA A 34 11.09 -11.68 12.83
N GLU A 35 12.34 -12.16 12.99
CA GLU A 35 12.63 -13.53 13.43
C GLU A 35 12.05 -13.82 14.82
N ALA A 36 12.24 -12.92 15.78
CA ALA A 36 11.68 -13.06 17.12
C ALA A 36 10.15 -13.14 17.10
N LEU A 37 9.47 -12.27 16.33
CA LEU A 37 8.01 -12.31 16.19
C LEU A 37 7.52 -13.62 15.54
N LEU A 38 8.26 -14.17 14.59
CA LEU A 38 7.92 -15.44 13.96
C LEU A 38 8.12 -16.61 14.93
N ASP A 39 9.17 -16.58 15.75
CA ASP A 39 9.40 -17.56 16.81
C ASP A 39 8.30 -17.53 17.87
N ASP A 40 7.92 -16.33 18.33
CA ASP A 40 6.82 -16.12 19.29
C ASP A 40 5.47 -16.60 18.71
N ALA A 41 5.27 -16.47 17.41
CA ALA A 41 4.10 -16.98 16.70
C ALA A 41 4.14 -18.49 16.43
N GLY A 42 5.16 -19.20 16.89
CA GLY A 42 5.31 -20.65 16.77
C GLY A 42 5.87 -21.13 15.42
N TRP A 43 6.46 -20.23 14.64
CA TRP A 43 7.14 -20.56 13.39
C TRP A 43 8.64 -20.72 13.64
N THR A 44 9.11 -21.96 13.80
CA THR A 44 10.52 -22.26 14.06
C THR A 44 11.31 -22.57 12.80
N ARG A 45 12.61 -22.20 12.77
CA ARG A 45 13.47 -22.41 11.62
C ARG A 45 13.98 -23.86 11.59
N THR A 46 13.97 -24.49 10.41
CA THR A 46 14.55 -25.82 10.16
C THR A 46 15.92 -25.73 9.50
N GLU A 47 16.57 -26.88 9.35
CA GLU A 47 17.88 -27.00 8.66
C GLU A 47 17.91 -26.42 7.25
N ASN A 48 16.76 -26.46 6.52
CA ASN A 48 16.63 -25.86 5.19
C ASN A 48 16.43 -24.33 5.21
N GLY A 49 16.47 -23.71 6.40
CA GLY A 49 16.31 -22.27 6.59
C GLY A 49 14.88 -21.76 6.45
N ILE A 50 13.90 -22.61 6.10
CA ILE A 50 12.47 -22.24 6.06
C ILE A 50 11.81 -22.60 7.39
N ARG A 51 10.93 -21.72 7.84
CA ARG A 51 10.19 -21.91 9.09
C ARG A 51 9.02 -22.88 8.93
N HIS A 52 8.73 -23.61 10.02
CA HIS A 52 7.60 -24.53 10.13
C HIS A 52 6.85 -24.29 11.43
N ASN A 53 5.56 -24.56 11.44
CA ASN A 53 4.77 -24.56 12.66
C ASN A 53 4.86 -25.92 13.39
N ALA A 54 4.22 -26.05 14.55
CA ALA A 54 4.20 -27.28 15.34
C ALA A 54 3.58 -28.48 14.60
N ALA A 55 2.75 -28.26 13.59
CA ALA A 55 2.19 -29.30 12.75
C ALA A 55 3.14 -29.73 11.59
N GLY A 56 4.32 -29.13 11.46
CA GLY A 56 5.27 -29.39 10.38
C GLY A 56 4.93 -28.67 9.07
N GLU A 57 3.97 -27.76 9.06
CA GLU A 57 3.59 -26.99 7.87
C GLU A 57 4.61 -25.89 7.62
N ARG A 58 5.06 -25.76 6.37
CA ARG A 58 6.03 -24.74 5.94
C ARG A 58 5.40 -23.36 5.90
N LEU A 59 6.12 -22.35 6.35
CA LEU A 59 5.72 -20.94 6.17
C LEU A 59 5.93 -20.53 4.72
N THR A 60 4.88 -20.72 3.93
CA THR A 60 4.86 -20.38 2.50
C THR A 60 3.84 -19.29 2.23
N LEU A 61 4.25 -18.26 1.48
CA LEU A 61 3.41 -17.15 1.06
C LEU A 61 3.38 -17.08 -0.48
N GLU A 62 2.19 -17.04 -1.06
CA GLU A 62 2.05 -16.64 -2.47
C GLU A 62 2.09 -15.12 -2.57
N LEU A 63 2.94 -14.59 -3.45
CA LEU A 63 3.00 -13.17 -3.77
C LEU A 63 2.70 -13.00 -5.25
N MET A 64 1.79 -12.07 -5.57
CA MET A 64 1.37 -11.86 -6.95
C MET A 64 1.23 -10.39 -7.31
N THR A 65 1.47 -10.09 -8.57
CA THR A 65 1.21 -8.78 -9.18
C THR A 65 0.75 -8.94 -10.64
N THR A 66 0.63 -7.83 -11.35
CA THR A 66 0.34 -7.84 -12.79
C THR A 66 1.56 -8.23 -13.60
N ALA A 67 1.46 -9.31 -14.38
CA ALA A 67 2.50 -9.75 -15.30
C ALA A 67 2.86 -8.66 -16.33
N GLY A 68 4.14 -8.54 -16.64
CA GLY A 68 4.69 -7.54 -17.56
C GLY A 68 4.94 -6.17 -16.95
N ASN A 69 4.62 -5.96 -15.67
CA ASN A 69 5.01 -4.75 -14.95
C ASN A 69 6.40 -4.92 -14.33
N ARG A 70 7.44 -4.62 -15.12
CA ARG A 70 8.83 -4.85 -14.74
C ARG A 70 9.22 -4.27 -13.38
N SER A 71 8.71 -3.10 -13.04
CA SER A 71 9.02 -2.47 -11.74
C SER A 71 8.47 -3.28 -10.56
N ARG A 72 7.25 -3.78 -10.68
CA ARG A 72 6.63 -4.62 -9.64
C ARG A 72 7.31 -6.00 -9.56
N GLU A 73 7.59 -6.61 -10.70
CA GLU A 73 8.30 -7.90 -10.74
C GLU A 73 9.67 -7.83 -10.05
N LEU A 74 10.40 -6.72 -10.21
CA LEU A 74 11.66 -6.51 -9.48
C LEU A 74 11.45 -6.36 -7.97
N VAL A 75 10.38 -5.66 -7.55
CA VAL A 75 10.05 -5.53 -6.11
C VAL A 75 9.69 -6.89 -5.52
N GLU A 76 8.93 -7.73 -6.22
CA GLU A 76 8.63 -9.10 -5.78
C GLU A 76 9.90 -9.93 -5.52
N GLN A 77 10.87 -9.85 -6.43
CA GLN A 77 12.14 -10.57 -6.27
C GLN A 77 12.93 -10.09 -5.04
N VAL A 78 12.92 -8.77 -4.78
CA VAL A 78 13.54 -8.21 -3.58
C VAL A 78 12.83 -8.68 -2.33
N LEU A 79 11.49 -8.59 -2.27
CA LEU A 79 10.70 -9.07 -1.14
C LEU A 79 10.88 -10.58 -0.92
N GLN A 80 10.90 -11.38 -1.99
CA GLN A 80 11.15 -12.81 -1.91
C GLN A 80 12.51 -13.10 -1.26
N SER A 81 13.57 -12.36 -1.64
CA SER A 81 14.89 -12.50 -1.05
C SER A 81 14.89 -12.12 0.44
N MET A 82 14.35 -10.94 0.78
CA MET A 82 14.32 -10.45 2.15
C MET A 82 13.50 -11.35 3.08
N TRP A 83 12.35 -11.85 2.63
CA TRP A 83 11.51 -12.74 3.42
C TRP A 83 12.13 -14.14 3.57
N ARG A 84 12.89 -14.60 2.57
CA ARG A 84 13.66 -15.84 2.69
C ARG A 84 14.74 -15.74 3.78
N GLU A 85 15.36 -14.58 3.95
CA GLU A 85 16.36 -14.36 5.01
C GLU A 85 15.79 -14.61 6.40
N VAL A 86 14.51 -14.29 6.62
CA VAL A 86 13.81 -14.55 7.89
C VAL A 86 13.03 -15.88 7.91
N GLY A 87 13.20 -16.71 6.88
CA GLY A 87 12.67 -18.08 6.84
C GLY A 87 11.29 -18.24 6.21
N ILE A 88 10.80 -17.26 5.45
CA ILE A 88 9.54 -17.35 4.71
C ILE A 88 9.81 -17.78 3.26
N GLU A 89 9.17 -18.86 2.80
CA GLU A 89 9.17 -19.25 1.40
C GLU A 89 8.15 -18.42 0.61
N VAL A 90 8.60 -17.67 -0.40
CA VAL A 90 7.71 -16.89 -1.26
C VAL A 90 7.60 -17.54 -2.63
N ARG A 91 6.36 -17.76 -3.08
CA ARG A 91 6.04 -18.25 -4.42
C ARG A 91 5.42 -17.13 -5.22
N ILE A 92 6.09 -16.71 -6.28
CA ILE A 92 5.61 -15.65 -7.18
C ILE A 92 4.66 -16.26 -8.22
N ARG A 93 3.43 -15.69 -8.34
CA ARG A 93 2.43 -16.10 -9.34
C ARG A 93 1.76 -14.88 -9.96
N ASN A 94 2.30 -14.38 -11.06
CA ASN A 94 1.81 -13.18 -11.73
C ASN A 94 0.75 -13.49 -12.78
N GLU A 95 -0.22 -12.59 -12.94
CA GLU A 95 -1.32 -12.71 -13.88
C GLU A 95 -1.41 -11.48 -14.80
N PRO A 96 -1.93 -11.63 -16.03
CA PRO A 96 -2.27 -10.48 -16.86
C PRO A 96 -3.19 -9.50 -16.13
N ALA A 97 -2.99 -8.19 -16.30
CA ALA A 97 -3.69 -7.16 -15.54
C ALA A 97 -5.23 -7.31 -15.54
N ARG A 98 -5.81 -7.74 -16.66
CA ARG A 98 -7.26 -7.95 -16.77
C ARG A 98 -7.76 -9.06 -15.85
N VAL A 99 -7.02 -10.18 -15.75
CA VAL A 99 -7.36 -11.30 -14.86
C VAL A 99 -7.08 -10.91 -13.41
N PHE A 100 -5.90 -10.36 -13.16
CA PHE A 100 -5.48 -9.92 -11.83
C PHE A 100 -6.51 -9.00 -11.18
N PHE A 101 -6.89 -7.90 -11.85
CA PHE A 101 -7.84 -6.95 -11.27
C PHE A 101 -9.30 -7.38 -11.40
N GLY A 102 -9.72 -7.95 -12.54
CA GLY A 102 -11.13 -8.26 -12.79
C GLY A 102 -11.64 -9.53 -12.12
N GLU A 103 -10.74 -10.50 -11.87
CA GLU A 103 -11.13 -11.80 -11.31
C GLU A 103 -10.45 -12.07 -9.96
N THR A 104 -9.13 -12.01 -9.91
CA THR A 104 -8.39 -12.51 -8.75
C THR A 104 -8.49 -11.56 -7.57
N VAL A 105 -8.18 -10.27 -7.75
CA VAL A 105 -8.23 -9.28 -6.67
C VAL A 105 -9.68 -8.87 -6.38
N ALA A 106 -10.46 -8.49 -7.40
CA ALA A 106 -11.83 -8.04 -7.21
C ALA A 106 -12.72 -9.10 -6.53
N LYS A 107 -12.49 -10.38 -6.84
CA LYS A 107 -13.25 -11.48 -6.25
C LYS A 107 -12.51 -12.17 -5.09
N ARG A 108 -11.45 -11.55 -4.58
CA ARG A 108 -10.68 -12.01 -3.42
C ARG A 108 -10.22 -13.47 -3.54
N LYS A 109 -9.78 -13.90 -4.74
CA LYS A 109 -9.34 -15.26 -5.04
C LYS A 109 -7.83 -15.49 -4.81
N PHE A 110 -7.10 -14.49 -4.30
CA PHE A 110 -5.71 -14.65 -3.92
C PHE A 110 -5.60 -15.26 -2.52
N THR A 111 -4.58 -16.10 -2.30
CA THR A 111 -4.39 -16.84 -1.05
C THR A 111 -3.31 -16.27 -0.15
N GLY A 112 -2.46 -15.43 -0.68
CA GLY A 112 -1.35 -14.78 0.02
C GLY A 112 -1.43 -13.27 -0.10
N ALA A 113 -0.45 -12.66 -0.76
CA ALA A 113 -0.37 -11.22 -0.94
C ALA A 113 -0.53 -10.83 -2.41
N ALA A 114 -1.34 -9.82 -2.68
CA ALA A 114 -1.51 -9.20 -3.99
C ALA A 114 -0.92 -7.79 -3.98
N MET A 115 0.12 -7.54 -4.77
CA MET A 115 0.85 -6.28 -4.81
C MET A 115 0.44 -5.41 -5.99
N PHE A 116 -0.05 -4.21 -5.71
CA PHE A 116 -0.39 -3.21 -6.73
C PHE A 116 -0.35 -1.80 -6.13
N ALA A 117 -0.67 -0.78 -6.89
CA ALA A 117 -0.71 0.60 -6.40
C ALA A 117 -2.13 1.16 -6.46
N TRP A 118 -2.50 1.84 -5.40
CA TRP A 118 -3.63 2.75 -5.42
C TRP A 118 -3.18 4.14 -5.85
N LEU A 119 -4.09 4.82 -6.49
CA LEU A 119 -3.96 6.23 -6.80
C LEU A 119 -4.93 6.98 -5.89
N SER A 120 -4.46 8.03 -5.24
CA SER A 120 -5.28 8.85 -4.34
C SER A 120 -5.24 10.33 -4.76
N SER A 121 -6.34 11.02 -4.55
CA SER A 121 -6.39 12.47 -4.54
C SER A 121 -6.17 12.99 -3.12
N PRO A 122 -5.84 14.29 -2.94
CA PRO A 122 -5.76 14.89 -1.62
C PRO A 122 -7.04 14.64 -0.80
N GLU A 123 -6.90 14.34 0.48
CA GLU A 123 -8.00 14.09 1.41
C GLU A 123 -8.95 12.95 1.00
N SER A 124 -8.53 12.04 0.14
CA SER A 124 -9.36 10.89 -0.24
C SER A 124 -9.58 9.96 0.94
N VAL A 125 -10.78 9.99 1.51
CA VAL A 125 -11.15 9.11 2.63
C VAL A 125 -11.20 7.67 2.15
N PRO A 126 -10.53 6.71 2.83
CA PRO A 126 -10.37 5.34 2.34
C PRO A 126 -11.62 4.46 2.59
N ARG A 127 -12.82 5.01 2.36
CA ARG A 127 -14.09 4.28 2.54
C ARG A 127 -14.13 2.98 1.75
N THR A 128 -13.90 3.06 0.44
CA THR A 128 -14.03 1.89 -0.44
C THR A 128 -12.99 0.81 -0.16
N THR A 129 -11.83 1.16 0.41
CA THR A 129 -10.70 0.26 0.62
C THR A 129 -10.58 -0.28 2.04
N LEU A 130 -11.14 0.40 3.04
CA LEU A 130 -10.96 0.01 4.45
C LEU A 130 -12.26 -0.20 5.23
N ARG A 131 -13.42 0.35 4.79
CA ARG A 131 -14.66 0.19 5.54
C ARG A 131 -15.20 -1.23 5.44
N SER A 132 -15.74 -1.75 6.54
CA SER A 132 -16.17 -3.16 6.67
C SER A 132 -17.25 -3.58 5.69
N ASP A 133 -18.16 -2.67 5.29
CA ASP A 133 -19.22 -2.93 4.32
C ASP A 133 -18.75 -2.91 2.86
N GLN A 134 -17.48 -2.52 2.61
CA GLN A 134 -16.87 -2.46 1.30
C GLN A 134 -16.07 -3.71 0.92
N VAL A 135 -16.25 -4.79 1.67
CA VAL A 135 -15.64 -6.09 1.37
C VAL A 135 -16.40 -6.76 0.21
N PRO A 136 -15.76 -7.00 -0.95
CA PRO A 136 -16.42 -7.65 -2.07
C PRO A 136 -16.84 -9.10 -1.74
N SER A 137 -18.07 -9.44 -2.09
CA SER A 137 -18.61 -10.79 -1.94
C SER A 137 -19.64 -11.10 -3.06
N ALA A 138 -20.04 -12.35 -3.21
CA ALA A 138 -21.08 -12.72 -4.16
C ALA A 138 -22.43 -12.04 -3.84
N GLU A 139 -22.72 -11.81 -2.56
CA GLU A 139 -23.96 -11.19 -2.09
C GLU A 139 -24.10 -9.73 -2.51
N ASN A 140 -22.97 -9.00 -2.60
CA ASN A 140 -22.96 -7.61 -3.04
C ASN A 140 -22.48 -7.44 -4.48
N ALA A 141 -22.53 -8.51 -5.30
CA ALA A 141 -22.07 -8.53 -6.69
C ALA A 141 -20.60 -8.10 -6.86
N TRP A 142 -19.75 -8.41 -5.88
CA TRP A 142 -18.34 -8.09 -5.82
C TRP A 142 -18.06 -6.58 -5.80
N SER A 143 -18.99 -5.79 -5.26
CA SER A 143 -18.85 -4.36 -5.06
C SER A 143 -17.91 -4.04 -3.90
N GLY A 144 -17.22 -2.85 -3.96
CA GLY A 144 -16.25 -2.43 -2.98
C GLY A 144 -14.82 -2.80 -3.35
N GLN A 145 -13.88 -2.33 -2.54
CA GLN A 145 -12.44 -2.46 -2.80
C GLN A 145 -11.64 -2.84 -1.55
N ASN A 146 -12.34 -3.20 -0.48
CA ASN A 146 -11.72 -3.76 0.71
C ASN A 146 -11.33 -5.24 0.44
N TYR A 147 -10.36 -5.42 -0.44
CA TYR A 147 -9.96 -6.74 -0.92
C TYR A 147 -9.32 -7.62 0.14
N THR A 148 -8.75 -7.03 1.18
CA THR A 148 -8.18 -7.76 2.32
C THR A 148 -9.26 -8.38 3.21
N GLY A 149 -10.48 -7.86 3.16
CA GLY A 149 -11.57 -8.28 4.04
C GLY A 149 -11.42 -7.71 5.46
N PHE A 150 -10.68 -6.64 5.59
CA PHE A 150 -10.45 -5.95 6.86
C PHE A 150 -11.78 -5.50 7.48
N ARG A 151 -11.93 -5.71 8.78
CA ARG A 151 -13.11 -5.31 9.53
C ARG A 151 -12.68 -4.79 10.89
N ASN A 152 -12.93 -3.50 11.13
CA ASN A 152 -12.62 -2.87 12.40
C ASN A 152 -13.64 -1.74 12.65
N PRO A 153 -14.48 -1.83 13.71
CA PRO A 153 -15.52 -0.84 14.01
C PRO A 153 -14.98 0.57 14.26
N GLU A 154 -13.77 0.70 14.84
CA GLU A 154 -13.14 2.01 15.03
C GLU A 154 -12.73 2.63 13.69
N MET A 155 -12.22 1.84 12.75
CA MET A 155 -11.92 2.31 11.40
C MET A 155 -13.18 2.79 10.69
N ASP A 156 -14.27 2.05 10.81
CA ASP A 156 -15.56 2.42 10.23
C ASP A 156 -16.08 3.75 10.80
N ASP A 157 -16.03 3.93 12.13
CA ASP A 157 -16.43 5.19 12.80
C ASP A 157 -15.54 6.37 12.37
N LEU A 158 -14.22 6.17 12.31
CA LEU A 158 -13.30 7.21 11.88
C LEU A 158 -13.57 7.65 10.44
N ILE A 159 -13.81 6.72 9.53
CA ILE A 159 -14.17 7.02 8.14
C ILE A 159 -15.45 7.84 8.08
N ASP A 160 -16.51 7.40 8.74
CA ASP A 160 -17.81 8.09 8.74
C ASP A 160 -17.70 9.52 9.32
N ARG A 161 -16.93 9.69 10.39
CA ARG A 161 -16.72 11.00 11.02
C ARG A 161 -15.85 11.93 10.17
N ILE A 162 -14.81 11.42 9.53
CA ILE A 162 -13.95 12.23 8.66
C ILE A 162 -14.73 12.79 7.47
N GLU A 163 -15.67 12.03 6.93
CA GLU A 163 -16.46 12.45 5.77
C GLU A 163 -17.39 13.63 6.05
N VAL A 164 -17.84 13.77 7.29
CA VAL A 164 -18.79 14.82 7.68
C VAL A 164 -18.15 15.95 8.50
N GLU A 165 -16.93 15.79 8.99
CA GLU A 165 -16.24 16.80 9.80
C GLU A 165 -15.75 17.96 8.90
N LEU A 166 -16.26 19.14 9.12
CA LEU A 166 -15.91 20.36 8.37
C LEU A 166 -14.84 21.20 9.07
N ASP A 167 -14.69 21.06 10.40
CA ASP A 167 -13.62 21.73 11.13
C ASP A 167 -12.27 21.09 10.81
N ARG A 168 -11.39 21.87 10.19
CA ARG A 168 -10.10 21.37 9.70
C ARG A 168 -9.20 20.83 10.81
N ALA A 169 -9.23 21.43 12.00
CA ALA A 169 -8.41 20.97 13.12
C ALA A 169 -8.93 19.64 13.67
N LYS A 170 -10.23 19.51 13.87
CA LYS A 170 -10.87 18.27 14.30
C LYS A 170 -10.69 17.16 13.27
N ARG A 171 -10.86 17.47 11.99
CA ARG A 171 -10.64 16.53 10.89
C ARG A 171 -9.21 15.98 10.88
N LYS A 172 -8.21 16.86 11.14
CA LYS A 172 -6.80 16.42 11.25
C LYS A 172 -6.57 15.43 12.40
N VAL A 173 -7.23 15.62 13.54
CA VAL A 173 -7.16 14.69 14.68
C VAL A 173 -7.75 13.33 14.32
N LEU A 174 -8.89 13.29 13.63
CA LEU A 174 -9.48 12.04 13.16
C LEU A 174 -8.58 11.31 12.17
N TRP A 175 -7.98 12.04 11.22
CA TRP A 175 -7.02 11.48 10.27
C TRP A 175 -5.75 10.94 10.95
N ALA A 176 -5.24 11.63 11.98
CA ALA A 176 -4.10 11.13 12.74
C ALA A 176 -4.42 9.79 13.43
N ARG A 177 -5.62 9.66 14.02
CA ARG A 177 -6.06 8.38 14.63
C ARG A 177 -6.24 7.28 13.58
N LEU A 178 -6.83 7.59 12.42
CA LEU A 178 -6.99 6.65 11.31
C LEU A 178 -5.63 6.12 10.83
N GLN A 179 -4.65 7.01 10.63
CA GLN A 179 -3.31 6.61 10.18
C GLN A 179 -2.62 5.71 11.22
N ARG A 180 -2.77 6.02 12.50
CA ARG A 180 -2.22 5.21 13.59
C ARG A 180 -2.86 3.82 13.62
N LEU A 181 -4.20 3.75 13.58
CA LEU A 181 -4.94 2.48 13.54
C LEU A 181 -4.56 1.64 12.30
N TYR A 182 -4.39 2.29 11.15
CA TYR A 182 -3.94 1.62 9.94
C TYR A 182 -2.57 0.94 10.11
N VAL A 183 -1.63 1.58 10.81
CA VAL A 183 -0.30 1.02 11.08
C VAL A 183 -0.36 -0.06 12.14
N GLU A 184 -1.19 0.08 13.16
CA GLU A 184 -1.37 -0.90 14.23
C GLU A 184 -2.00 -2.20 13.71
N GLU A 185 -3.02 -2.11 12.86
CA GLU A 185 -3.78 -3.26 12.34
C GLU A 185 -3.19 -3.82 11.02
N LEU A 186 -2.42 -3.04 10.28
CA LEU A 186 -1.79 -3.40 9.00
C LEU A 186 -2.74 -4.11 8.01
N PRO A 187 -3.90 -3.54 7.67
CA PRO A 187 -4.79 -4.15 6.68
C PRO A 187 -4.12 -4.30 5.30
N VAL A 188 -3.13 -3.45 5.03
CA VAL A 188 -2.26 -3.47 3.85
C VAL A 188 -0.85 -3.13 4.30
N ILE A 189 0.16 -3.77 3.74
CA ILE A 189 1.57 -3.45 3.96
C ILE A 189 1.97 -2.36 2.96
N PRO A 190 2.13 -1.09 3.38
CA PRO A 190 2.58 -0.03 2.49
C PRO A 190 4.08 -0.21 2.21
N LEU A 191 4.48 -0.08 0.94
CA LEU A 191 5.87 -0.28 0.55
C LEU A 191 6.58 1.05 0.30
N TYR A 192 6.11 1.81 -0.69
CA TYR A 192 6.74 3.08 -1.05
C TYR A 192 5.79 3.99 -1.83
N TRP A 193 6.04 5.28 -1.77
CA TRP A 193 5.39 6.28 -2.61
C TRP A 193 6.06 6.34 -3.98
N ARG A 194 5.26 6.21 -5.03
CA ARG A 194 5.79 6.28 -6.40
C ARG A 194 6.07 7.74 -6.75
N ALA A 195 7.33 8.03 -7.13
CA ALA A 195 7.69 9.31 -7.68
C ALA A 195 7.33 9.38 -9.18
N ASN A 196 6.74 10.47 -9.61
CA ASN A 196 6.55 10.80 -11.02
C ASN A 196 7.73 11.64 -11.50
N ALA A 197 8.38 11.21 -12.59
CA ALA A 197 9.43 11.98 -13.24
C ALA A 197 8.85 12.79 -14.40
N TYR A 198 9.20 14.06 -14.46
CA TYR A 198 8.87 14.95 -15.56
C TYR A 198 10.14 15.27 -16.32
N VAL A 199 10.15 15.02 -17.62
CA VAL A 199 11.23 15.43 -18.53
C VAL A 199 10.69 16.57 -19.36
N LEU A 200 11.26 17.75 -19.15
CA LEU A 200 10.80 18.98 -19.78
C LEU A 200 11.89 19.53 -20.72
N PRO A 201 11.51 20.21 -21.82
CA PRO A 201 12.44 20.97 -22.62
C PRO A 201 13.05 22.09 -21.76
N LYS A 202 14.31 22.44 -22.01
CA LYS A 202 15.00 23.47 -21.21
C LYS A 202 14.33 24.86 -21.27
N TRP A 203 13.62 25.14 -22.33
CA TRP A 203 12.91 26.38 -22.55
C TRP A 203 11.56 26.48 -21.81
N LEU A 204 11.01 25.36 -21.31
CA LEU A 204 9.73 25.37 -20.59
C LEU A 204 9.99 25.48 -19.09
N SER A 205 9.42 26.52 -18.47
CA SER A 205 9.46 26.76 -17.04
C SER A 205 8.06 27.03 -16.47
N GLY A 206 7.93 27.12 -15.14
CA GLY A 206 6.63 27.37 -14.48
C GLY A 206 5.72 26.15 -14.37
N LEU A 207 6.18 24.95 -14.69
CA LEU A 207 5.42 23.73 -14.44
C LEU A 207 5.60 23.31 -12.98
N HIS A 208 4.47 23.21 -12.26
CA HIS A 208 4.43 22.80 -10.86
C HIS A 208 3.77 21.43 -10.73
N PRO A 209 4.52 20.34 -10.48
CA PRO A 209 3.94 19.04 -10.21
C PRO A 209 3.13 19.07 -8.91
N THR A 210 1.90 18.56 -8.93
CA THR A 210 1.02 18.54 -7.74
C THR A 210 1.45 17.52 -6.70
N GLY A 211 2.26 16.52 -7.07
CA GLY A 211 2.58 15.39 -6.22
C GLY A 211 1.43 14.39 -6.01
N HIS A 212 0.27 14.67 -6.57
CA HIS A 212 -0.94 13.84 -6.53
C HIS A 212 -1.35 13.43 -7.96
N GLN A 213 -2.54 12.85 -8.11
CA GLN A 213 -3.13 12.55 -9.41
C GLN A 213 -3.59 13.78 -10.21
N GLY A 214 -3.54 14.96 -9.62
CA GLY A 214 -3.90 16.20 -10.30
C GLY A 214 -3.10 16.37 -11.60
N THR A 215 -3.73 16.98 -12.59
CA THR A 215 -3.08 17.20 -13.89
C THR A 215 -1.91 18.16 -13.75
N THR A 216 -0.85 17.97 -14.53
CA THR A 216 0.30 18.88 -14.57
C THR A 216 -0.06 20.26 -15.15
N THR A 217 -1.23 20.36 -15.76
CA THR A 217 -1.77 21.59 -16.36
C THR A 217 -2.60 22.42 -15.39
N LEU A 218 -2.66 22.05 -14.10
CA LEU A 218 -3.47 22.74 -13.11
C LEU A 218 -3.13 24.25 -12.98
N TRP A 219 -1.86 24.61 -13.20
CA TRP A 219 -1.37 26.01 -13.20
C TRP A 219 -0.71 26.33 -14.56
N ILE A 220 -1.37 26.00 -15.66
CA ILE A 220 -0.85 26.21 -17.02
C ILE A 220 -0.61 27.69 -17.33
N GLU A 221 -1.32 28.58 -16.66
CA GLU A 221 -1.16 30.05 -16.76
C GLU A 221 0.23 30.54 -16.27
N GLU A 222 0.91 29.72 -15.48
CA GLU A 222 2.25 30.01 -15.00
C GLU A 222 3.37 29.51 -15.95
N TRP A 223 3.02 28.72 -16.96
CA TRP A 223 3.99 28.21 -17.91
C TRP A 223 4.58 29.32 -18.75
N ARG A 224 5.88 29.27 -18.95
CA ARG A 224 6.62 30.28 -19.70
C ARG A 224 7.55 29.62 -20.71
N ASP A 225 7.57 30.20 -21.91
CA ASP A 225 8.53 29.88 -22.96
C ASP A 225 9.72 30.87 -22.85
N SER A 226 10.93 30.35 -22.69
CA SER A 226 12.15 31.14 -22.58
C SER A 226 13.03 31.06 -23.83
N ARG A 227 12.45 30.69 -24.97
CA ARG A 227 13.13 30.74 -26.28
C ARG A 227 13.22 32.15 -26.83
#